data_b50fbe99a23b824f0063eda0085e54bd
#
_entry.id   b50fbe99a23b824f0063eda0085e54bd
#
_cell.length_a   1.000
_cell.length_b   1.000
_cell.length_c   1.000
_cell.angle_alpha   90.00
_cell.angle_beta   90.00
_cell.angle_gamma   90.00
#
_symmetry.space_group_name_H-M   'P 1'
#
loop_
_entity.id
_entity.type
_entity.pdbx_description
1 polymer ?
#
loop_
_entity_poly.entity_id
_entity_poly.type
_entity_poly.pdbx_seq_one_letter_code
_entity_poly.pdbx_strand_id
1 'polypeptide(L)'
;RGLGDVYKRQIRRAEAYKYALTSKYIFYTQAFNWIGMSRRNQLFIDLWHGCGYKANKNGRKVFFDYCLVPGDIFIKTKMKFFGCTSKKLLSFGYPRYDMMLKGSERADEYKKKLLKETDSEKLILWMPTYRHASSERLNEETLNNEFNIPIIDDADKLLELNKFCKENHILIVIKKHYLQVPYDFGENVLTNIVYLENRDLADNGLQLYEFINCSDALVSDYSSVAIDYLLLDRPLGFTLDDYEAYTESRGWVFDDPLEYMPGEHMYNMQDFENFILDIKNGKDNYKEQRASVRAKTHNVCDNYCQRVLDYFNITM
;
A
#
# COMPACT_ATOMS: atom_id res chain seq x y z
N ARG A 1 4.04 5.86 25.72
CA ARG A 1 3.26 4.62 25.47
C ARG A 1 3.47 4.29 24.00
N GLY A 2 4.07 3.11 23.71
CA GLY A 2 4.46 2.74 22.36
C GLY A 2 3.26 2.49 21.44
N LEU A 3 3.45 2.70 20.14
CA LEU A 3 2.43 2.48 19.08
C LEU A 3 1.87 1.05 19.06
N GLY A 4 2.59 0.06 19.59
CA GLY A 4 2.10 -1.30 19.79
C GLY A 4 0.84 -1.39 20.67
N ASP A 5 0.64 -0.45 21.60
CA ASP A 5 -0.55 -0.39 22.44
C ASP A 5 -1.79 0.14 21.68
N VAL A 6 -1.60 0.89 20.60
CA VAL A 6 -2.71 1.42 19.80
C VAL A 6 -3.40 0.30 19.02
N TYR A 7 -2.65 -0.66 18.51
CA TYR A 7 -3.20 -1.84 17.81
C TYR A 7 -3.88 -2.85 18.74
N LYS A 8 -3.55 -2.86 20.04
CA LYS A 8 -4.06 -3.83 21.00
C LYS A 8 -5.15 -3.29 21.93
N ARG A 9 -5.52 -2.01 21.84
CA ARG A 9 -6.70 -1.52 22.57
C ARG A 9 -7.98 -2.04 21.92
N GLN A 10 -8.30 -3.27 22.22
CA GLN A 10 -9.70 -3.68 22.22
C GLN A 10 -10.37 -2.86 23.33
N ILE A 11 -10.92 -1.71 22.94
CA ILE A 11 -11.78 -0.92 23.81
C ILE A 11 -12.89 -1.86 24.27
N ARG A 12 -13.12 -1.94 25.59
CA ARG A 12 -14.25 -2.70 26.13
C ARG A 12 -15.50 -2.28 25.38
N ARG A 13 -16.35 -3.24 24.98
CA ARG A 13 -17.52 -2.96 24.13
C ARG A 13 -18.33 -1.75 24.65
N ALA A 14 -18.52 -1.65 25.98
CA ALA A 14 -19.24 -0.54 26.58
C ALA A 14 -18.57 0.84 26.36
N GLU A 15 -17.24 0.93 26.46
CA GLU A 15 -16.50 2.18 26.18
C GLU A 15 -16.56 2.55 24.70
N ALA A 16 -16.45 1.56 23.82
CA ALA A 16 -16.59 1.78 22.39
C ALA A 16 -17.98 2.31 22.02
N TYR A 17 -19.04 1.77 22.62
CA TYR A 17 -20.40 2.29 22.46
C TYR A 17 -20.52 3.72 23.00
N LYS A 18 -19.97 4.00 24.18
CA LYS A 18 -19.97 5.34 24.75
C LYS A 18 -19.31 6.33 23.77
N TYR A 19 -18.10 6.03 23.28
CA TYR A 19 -17.41 6.94 22.33
C TYR A 19 -18.17 7.06 21.01
N ALA A 20 -18.67 5.97 20.44
CA ALA A 20 -19.46 6.02 19.23
C ALA A 20 -20.72 6.90 19.37
N LEU A 21 -21.33 6.90 20.55
CA LEU A 21 -22.54 7.68 20.82
C LEU A 21 -22.27 9.17 21.22
N THR A 22 -21.10 9.49 21.73
CA THR A 22 -20.80 10.82 22.27
C THR A 22 -19.85 11.65 21.42
N SER A 23 -19.07 11.01 20.51
CA SER A 23 -18.12 11.73 19.64
C SER A 23 -18.87 12.52 18.57
N LYS A 24 -18.39 13.74 18.32
CA LYS A 24 -18.88 14.57 17.21
C LYS A 24 -18.32 14.11 15.86
N TYR A 25 -17.06 13.66 15.84
CA TYR A 25 -16.37 13.16 14.64
C TYR A 25 -15.96 11.73 14.84
N ILE A 26 -16.19 10.89 13.84
CA ILE A 26 -15.81 9.47 13.82
C ILE A 26 -14.99 9.24 12.56
N PHE A 27 -13.68 9.01 12.75
CA PHE A 27 -12.74 8.68 11.68
C PHE A 27 -12.50 7.18 11.61
N TYR A 28 -12.51 6.62 10.42
CA TYR A 28 -12.25 5.20 10.19
C TYR A 28 -11.66 4.96 8.79
N THR A 29 -11.19 3.76 8.49
CA THR A 29 -10.45 3.47 7.25
C THR A 29 -11.08 2.42 6.35
N GLN A 30 -12.16 1.77 6.79
CA GLN A 30 -12.85 0.72 6.01
C GLN A 30 -14.36 0.81 6.21
N ALA A 31 -14.98 -0.24 6.80
CA ALA A 31 -16.38 -0.24 7.13
C ALA A 31 -16.57 0.04 8.63
N PHE A 32 -17.49 0.91 8.95
CA PHE A 32 -17.91 1.13 10.32
C PHE A 32 -19.27 0.45 10.53
N ASN A 33 -19.27 -0.65 11.29
CA ASN A 33 -20.44 -1.53 11.42
C ASN A 33 -21.50 -1.04 12.43
N TRP A 34 -21.35 0.17 12.97
CA TRP A 34 -22.22 0.73 14.02
C TRP A 34 -23.14 1.83 13.52
N ILE A 35 -23.44 1.81 12.26
CA ILE A 35 -24.18 2.84 11.52
C ILE A 35 -25.58 3.08 12.05
N GLY A 36 -26.26 2.04 12.53
CA GLY A 36 -27.59 2.18 13.11
C GLY A 36 -27.65 3.00 14.41
N MET A 37 -26.49 3.48 14.89
CA MET A 37 -26.36 4.26 16.13
C MET A 37 -25.99 5.73 15.87
N SER A 38 -25.95 6.16 14.61
CA SER A 38 -25.62 7.57 14.28
C SER A 38 -26.62 8.54 14.90
N ARG A 39 -26.11 9.61 15.47
CA ARG A 39 -26.90 10.69 16.05
C ARG A 39 -26.90 11.91 15.15
N ARG A 40 -27.92 12.75 15.28
CA ARG A 40 -27.95 14.09 14.70
C ARG A 40 -26.70 14.86 15.15
N ASN A 41 -25.96 15.47 14.22
CA ASN A 41 -24.73 16.23 14.43
C ASN A 41 -23.45 15.40 14.63
N GLN A 42 -23.45 14.09 14.40
CA GLN A 42 -22.23 13.31 14.26
C GLN A 42 -21.80 13.29 12.79
N LEU A 43 -20.49 13.38 12.54
CA LEU A 43 -19.89 13.25 11.21
C LEU A 43 -19.03 12.00 11.13
N PHE A 44 -19.30 11.20 10.13
CA PHE A 44 -18.60 9.96 9.81
C PHE A 44 -17.66 10.19 8.61
N ILE A 45 -16.36 10.15 8.87
CA ILE A 45 -15.33 10.47 7.90
C ILE A 45 -14.53 9.20 7.61
N ASP A 46 -14.72 8.66 6.41
CA ASP A 46 -13.94 7.52 5.94
C ASP A 46 -12.61 8.03 5.38
N LEU A 47 -11.52 7.77 6.10
CA LEU A 47 -10.18 8.09 5.64
C LEU A 47 -9.74 7.20 4.48
N TRP A 48 -10.49 6.13 4.23
CA TRP A 48 -10.26 5.12 3.21
C TRP A 48 -8.87 4.46 3.28
N HIS A 49 -8.68 3.38 2.54
CA HIS A 49 -7.45 2.59 2.60
C HIS A 49 -6.64 2.59 1.30
N GLY A 50 -7.11 3.27 0.25
CA GLY A 50 -6.36 3.46 -0.99
C GLY A 50 -7.24 3.56 -2.22
N CYS A 51 -6.74 4.28 -3.22
CA CYS A 51 -7.24 4.32 -4.57
C CYS A 51 -6.11 3.85 -5.50
N GLY A 52 -6.36 2.87 -6.33
CA GLY A 52 -5.38 2.27 -7.22
C GLY A 52 -5.99 1.93 -8.58
N TYR A 53 -5.38 1.00 -9.25
CA TYR A 53 -5.67 0.64 -10.65
C TYR A 53 -6.93 -0.23 -10.81
N LYS A 54 -7.26 -1.03 -9.80
CA LYS A 54 -8.29 -2.07 -9.84
C LYS A 54 -9.69 -1.51 -9.96
N ALA A 55 -10.45 -1.93 -10.98
CA ALA A 55 -11.87 -1.68 -11.02
C ALA A 55 -12.61 -2.52 -9.98
N ASN A 56 -13.63 -1.93 -9.38
CA ASN A 56 -14.55 -2.63 -8.50
C ASN A 56 -15.86 -2.86 -9.24
N LYS A 57 -16.06 -4.06 -9.77
CA LYS A 57 -17.27 -4.44 -10.54
C LYS A 57 -18.54 -4.34 -9.70
N ASN A 58 -18.44 -4.64 -8.40
CA ASN A 58 -19.54 -4.60 -7.45
C ASN A 58 -19.46 -3.34 -6.60
N GLY A 59 -20.49 -2.51 -6.63
CA GLY A 59 -20.60 -1.36 -5.74
C GLY A 59 -20.67 -1.82 -4.28
N ARG A 60 -20.22 -0.99 -3.36
CA ARG A 60 -20.25 -1.25 -1.92
C ARG A 60 -21.08 -0.18 -1.22
N LYS A 61 -22.13 -0.60 -0.55
CA LYS A 61 -22.88 0.31 0.34
C LYS A 61 -22.05 0.50 1.63
N VAL A 62 -21.38 1.64 1.74
CA VAL A 62 -20.68 2.07 2.95
C VAL A 62 -21.33 3.38 3.39
N PHE A 63 -21.57 3.51 4.67
CA PHE A 63 -22.09 4.75 5.23
C PHE A 63 -20.91 5.67 5.58
N PHE A 64 -20.97 6.89 5.08
CA PHE A 64 -20.11 8.01 5.47
C PHE A 64 -20.79 9.33 5.11
N ASP A 65 -20.44 10.37 5.81
CA ASP A 65 -20.75 11.74 5.41
C ASP A 65 -19.72 12.22 4.38
N TYR A 66 -18.43 11.92 4.66
CA TYR A 66 -17.30 12.25 3.77
C TYR A 66 -16.34 11.07 3.65
N CYS A 67 -15.72 10.95 2.48
CA CYS A 67 -14.68 9.96 2.22
C CYS A 67 -13.49 10.64 1.52
N LEU A 68 -12.27 10.33 1.93
CA LEU A 68 -11.05 10.89 1.34
C LEU A 68 -10.64 10.13 0.08
N VAL A 69 -10.11 10.86 -0.89
CA VAL A 69 -9.46 10.34 -2.10
C VAL A 69 -8.15 11.11 -2.35
N PRO A 70 -7.16 10.52 -3.05
CA PRO A 70 -5.89 11.20 -3.31
C PRO A 70 -6.04 12.41 -4.24
N GLY A 71 -6.88 12.28 -5.28
CA GLY A 71 -7.08 13.32 -6.28
C GLY A 71 -8.40 13.17 -7.02
N ASP A 72 -8.77 14.18 -7.76
CA ASP A 72 -10.07 14.30 -8.46
C ASP A 72 -10.30 13.20 -9.49
N ILE A 73 -9.23 12.65 -10.05
CA ILE A 73 -9.30 11.55 -11.02
C ILE A 73 -10.04 10.33 -10.47
N PHE A 74 -10.03 10.12 -9.15
CA PHE A 74 -10.69 9.00 -8.48
C PHE A 74 -12.16 9.28 -8.13
N ILE A 75 -12.63 10.54 -8.21
CA ILE A 75 -13.98 10.92 -7.79
C ILE A 75 -15.05 10.13 -8.57
N LYS A 76 -14.98 10.15 -9.90
CA LYS A 76 -15.98 9.48 -10.75
C LYS A 76 -16.11 7.99 -10.43
N THR A 77 -14.98 7.32 -10.28
CA THR A 77 -14.94 5.88 -9.95
C THR A 77 -15.47 5.60 -8.55
N LYS A 78 -15.12 6.45 -7.57
CA LYS A 78 -15.61 6.30 -6.19
C LYS A 78 -17.09 6.64 -6.04
N MET A 79 -17.60 7.62 -6.79
CA MET A 79 -19.04 7.87 -6.86
C MET A 79 -19.80 6.62 -7.32
N LYS A 80 -19.33 5.97 -8.40
CA LYS A 80 -19.92 4.73 -8.91
C LYS A 80 -19.80 3.60 -7.88
N PHE A 81 -18.64 3.44 -7.26
CA PHE A 81 -18.37 2.37 -6.30
C PHE A 81 -19.23 2.48 -5.03
N PHE A 82 -19.35 3.68 -4.46
CA PHE A 82 -20.11 3.90 -3.23
C PHE A 82 -21.58 4.26 -3.46
N GLY A 83 -21.98 4.57 -4.68
CA GLY A 83 -23.33 5.09 -4.98
C GLY A 83 -23.58 6.45 -4.32
N CYS A 84 -22.57 7.32 -4.26
CA CYS A 84 -22.63 8.61 -3.60
C CYS A 84 -22.44 9.78 -4.58
N THR A 85 -22.69 11.01 -4.11
CA THR A 85 -22.40 12.23 -4.87
C THR A 85 -20.97 12.70 -4.68
N SER A 86 -20.43 13.49 -5.64
CA SER A 86 -19.08 14.06 -5.55
C SER A 86 -18.87 14.91 -4.30
N LYS A 87 -19.91 15.57 -3.79
CA LYS A 87 -19.84 16.41 -2.58
C LYS A 87 -19.41 15.67 -1.31
N LYS A 88 -19.53 14.34 -1.32
CA LYS A 88 -19.08 13.48 -0.20
C LYS A 88 -17.61 13.03 -0.33
N LEU A 89 -16.95 13.33 -1.45
CA LEU A 89 -15.58 12.89 -1.73
C LEU A 89 -14.65 14.10 -1.64
N LEU A 90 -13.64 14.01 -0.77
CA LEU A 90 -12.68 15.08 -0.53
C LEU A 90 -11.31 14.68 -1.06
N SER A 91 -10.82 15.40 -2.07
CA SER A 91 -9.53 15.16 -2.72
C SER A 91 -8.35 15.74 -1.92
N PHE A 92 -8.27 15.38 -0.64
CA PHE A 92 -7.26 15.87 0.30
C PHE A 92 -6.09 14.91 0.47
N GLY A 93 -6.13 13.72 -0.15
CA GLY A 93 -5.20 12.65 0.17
C GLY A 93 -5.53 12.02 1.53
N TYR A 94 -4.59 11.25 2.07
CA TYR A 94 -4.81 10.49 3.30
C TYR A 94 -3.89 10.96 4.43
N PRO A 95 -4.36 11.09 5.67
CA PRO A 95 -3.52 11.49 6.82
C PRO A 95 -2.24 10.66 6.98
N ARG A 96 -2.23 9.39 6.60
CA ARG A 96 -1.04 8.52 6.65
C ARG A 96 0.11 8.99 5.75
N TYR A 97 -0.17 9.84 4.76
CA TYR A 97 0.87 10.41 3.89
C TYR A 97 1.80 11.38 4.62
N ASP A 98 1.31 12.11 5.63
CA ASP A 98 2.19 12.95 6.47
C ASP A 98 3.27 12.11 7.15
N MET A 99 2.89 10.91 7.65
CA MET A 99 3.82 9.99 8.26
C MET A 99 4.84 9.46 7.24
N MET A 100 4.37 9.11 6.04
CA MET A 100 5.22 8.64 4.96
C MET A 100 6.22 9.72 4.51
N LEU A 101 5.76 10.95 4.34
CA LEU A 101 6.63 12.05 3.88
C LEU A 101 7.63 12.50 4.94
N LYS A 102 7.24 12.48 6.21
CA LYS A 102 8.11 12.86 7.32
C LYS A 102 9.21 11.81 7.57
N GLY A 103 8.90 10.53 7.38
CA GLY A 103 9.78 9.45 7.80
C GLY A 103 9.93 9.36 9.33
N SER A 104 10.84 8.52 9.78
CA SER A 104 11.18 8.45 11.20
C SER A 104 12.59 7.89 11.41
N GLU A 105 13.32 8.43 12.40
CA GLU A 105 14.66 7.94 12.78
C GLU A 105 14.65 6.44 13.08
N ARG A 106 13.58 5.95 13.72
CA ARG A 106 13.40 4.51 13.99
C ARG A 106 13.32 3.67 12.73
N ALA A 107 12.65 4.17 11.68
CA ALA A 107 12.57 3.47 10.40
C ALA A 107 13.96 3.41 9.73
N ASP A 108 14.71 4.51 9.79
CA ASP A 108 16.07 4.57 9.27
C ASP A 108 17.04 3.66 10.05
N GLU A 109 16.91 3.61 11.37
CA GLU A 109 17.69 2.68 12.22
C GLU A 109 17.35 1.21 11.90
N TYR A 110 16.07 0.91 11.73
CA TYR A 110 15.64 -0.44 11.37
C TYR A 110 16.10 -0.83 9.96
N LYS A 111 16.04 0.08 8.97
CA LYS A 111 16.66 -0.13 7.65
C LYS A 111 18.16 -0.41 7.78
N LYS A 112 18.91 0.42 8.52
CA LYS A 112 20.36 0.23 8.71
C LYS A 112 20.68 -1.13 9.33
N LYS A 113 19.89 -1.57 10.30
CA LYS A 113 20.01 -2.91 10.90
C LYS A 113 19.84 -3.99 9.84
N LEU A 114 18.75 -3.96 9.07
CA LEU A 114 18.48 -4.95 8.02
C LEU A 114 19.58 -4.99 6.96
N LEU A 115 20.02 -3.83 6.48
CA LEU A 115 21.09 -3.73 5.49
C LEU A 115 22.41 -4.31 6.00
N LYS A 116 22.74 -4.06 7.28
CA LYS A 116 23.94 -4.62 7.91
C LYS A 116 23.86 -6.15 8.06
N GLU A 117 22.71 -6.67 8.46
CA GLU A 117 22.51 -8.12 8.67
C GLU A 117 22.57 -8.90 7.34
N THR A 118 22.27 -8.26 6.21
CA THR A 118 22.21 -8.87 4.88
C THR A 118 23.37 -8.48 3.95
N ASP A 119 24.36 -7.75 4.46
CA ASP A 119 25.47 -7.18 3.69
C ASP A 119 24.98 -6.43 2.43
N SER A 120 24.00 -5.58 2.62
CA SER A 120 23.32 -4.84 1.54
C SER A 120 23.51 -3.34 1.65
N GLU A 121 23.42 -2.64 0.52
CA GLU A 121 23.55 -1.18 0.40
C GLU A 121 22.21 -0.49 0.16
N LYS A 122 21.27 -1.15 -0.51
CA LYS A 122 19.96 -0.62 -0.89
C LYS A 122 18.84 -1.58 -0.47
N LEU A 123 17.70 -1.00 -0.13
CA LEU A 123 16.50 -1.72 0.23
C LEU A 123 15.40 -1.49 -0.83
N ILE A 124 14.99 -2.55 -1.50
CA ILE A 124 13.81 -2.56 -2.37
C ILE A 124 12.65 -3.15 -1.56
N LEU A 125 11.59 -2.38 -1.40
CA LEU A 125 10.36 -2.86 -0.78
C LEU A 125 9.47 -3.49 -1.86
N TRP A 126 9.09 -4.75 -1.69
CA TRP A 126 8.17 -5.43 -2.60
C TRP A 126 6.82 -5.66 -1.94
N MET A 127 5.77 -5.06 -2.50
CA MET A 127 4.40 -5.14 -1.98
C MET A 127 3.44 -5.66 -3.06
N PRO A 128 3.46 -6.98 -3.32
CA PRO A 128 2.58 -7.57 -4.31
C PRO A 128 1.13 -7.57 -3.82
N THR A 129 0.18 -7.50 -4.75
CA THR A 129 -1.22 -7.79 -4.47
C THR A 129 -1.36 -9.28 -4.13
N TYR A 130 -2.15 -9.59 -3.11
CA TYR A 130 -2.45 -10.99 -2.81
C TYR A 130 -3.26 -11.64 -3.96
N ARG A 131 -2.97 -12.91 -4.24
CA ARG A 131 -3.68 -13.72 -5.26
C ARG A 131 -4.55 -14.80 -4.61
N HIS A 132 -4.11 -15.39 -3.51
CA HIS A 132 -4.88 -16.33 -2.71
C HIS A 132 -5.16 -15.80 -1.30
N ALA A 133 -6.44 -15.74 -0.94
CA ALA A 133 -6.88 -15.37 0.40
C ALA A 133 -7.37 -16.62 1.14
N SER A 134 -7.40 -16.55 2.47
CA SER A 134 -8.02 -17.58 3.33
C SER A 134 -9.54 -17.73 3.11
N SER A 135 -10.15 -16.89 2.28
CA SER A 135 -11.57 -16.92 1.93
C SER A 135 -11.71 -16.99 0.40
N GLU A 136 -12.38 -18.01 -0.13
CA GLU A 136 -12.66 -18.20 -1.57
C GLU A 136 -13.30 -16.97 -2.23
N ARG A 137 -14.07 -16.16 -1.48
CA ARG A 137 -14.70 -14.94 -2.00
C ARG A 137 -13.72 -13.82 -2.34
N LEU A 138 -12.48 -13.93 -1.88
CA LEU A 138 -11.43 -12.92 -2.03
C LEU A 138 -10.28 -13.40 -2.91
N ASN A 139 -10.32 -14.65 -3.40
CA ASN A 139 -9.31 -15.18 -4.28
C ASN A 139 -9.29 -14.43 -5.61
N GLU A 140 -8.11 -14.02 -6.03
CA GLU A 140 -7.80 -13.46 -7.34
C GLU A 140 -6.93 -14.51 -8.06
N GLU A 141 -7.57 -15.49 -8.70
CA GLU A 141 -6.90 -16.63 -9.36
C GLU A 141 -6.25 -16.23 -10.69
N THR A 142 -5.39 -15.22 -10.69
CA THR A 142 -4.65 -14.80 -11.89
C THR A 142 -3.26 -15.41 -11.95
N LEU A 143 -2.71 -15.84 -10.81
CA LEU A 143 -1.46 -16.58 -10.72
C LEU A 143 -1.73 -17.99 -10.20
N ASN A 144 -1.17 -18.97 -10.89
CA ASN A 144 -1.20 -20.37 -10.48
C ASN A 144 0.23 -20.85 -10.27
N ASN A 145 0.92 -20.27 -9.30
CA ASN A 145 2.27 -20.66 -8.91
C ASN A 145 2.34 -21.00 -7.42
N GLU A 146 3.42 -21.66 -7.00
CA GLU A 146 3.59 -22.19 -5.64
C GLU A 146 3.49 -21.10 -4.57
N PHE A 147 4.05 -19.94 -4.83
CA PHE A 147 4.14 -18.86 -3.84
C PHE A 147 3.07 -17.77 -3.97
N ASN A 148 2.31 -17.78 -5.05
CA ASN A 148 1.36 -16.71 -5.37
C ASN A 148 2.00 -15.30 -5.35
N ILE A 149 3.25 -15.24 -5.82
CA ILE A 149 4.01 -14.01 -6.02
C ILE A 149 4.22 -13.85 -7.54
N PRO A 150 4.05 -12.64 -8.10
CA PRO A 150 4.37 -12.39 -9.49
C PRO A 150 5.82 -12.77 -9.84
N ILE A 151 6.07 -13.28 -11.05
CA ILE A 151 7.40 -13.63 -11.60
C ILE A 151 8.06 -14.83 -10.90
N ILE A 152 7.77 -15.11 -9.64
CA ILE A 152 8.36 -16.21 -8.85
C ILE A 152 7.42 -17.41 -8.91
N ASP A 153 7.70 -18.36 -9.81
CA ASP A 153 6.84 -19.52 -10.01
C ASP A 153 7.13 -20.65 -9.03
N ASP A 154 8.41 -20.79 -8.63
CA ASP A 154 8.91 -21.89 -7.82
C ASP A 154 10.07 -21.47 -6.89
N ALA A 155 10.54 -22.40 -6.07
CA ALA A 155 11.62 -22.18 -5.12
C ALA A 155 12.96 -21.90 -5.80
N ASP A 156 13.22 -22.47 -6.96
CA ASP A 156 14.50 -22.30 -7.67
C ASP A 156 14.64 -20.84 -8.15
N LYS A 157 13.59 -20.27 -8.73
CA LYS A 157 13.57 -18.85 -9.11
C LYS A 157 13.72 -17.91 -7.90
N LEU A 158 13.13 -18.27 -6.76
CA LEU A 158 13.30 -17.47 -5.55
C LEU A 158 14.75 -17.50 -5.05
N LEU A 159 15.39 -18.67 -5.09
CA LEU A 159 16.80 -18.83 -4.72
C LEU A 159 17.73 -18.12 -5.70
N GLU A 160 17.43 -18.17 -7.00
CA GLU A 160 18.16 -17.44 -8.04
C GLU A 160 18.08 -15.92 -7.78
N LEU A 161 16.89 -15.37 -7.55
CA LEU A 161 16.72 -13.98 -7.20
C LEU A 161 17.46 -13.60 -5.91
N ASN A 162 17.39 -14.45 -4.87
CA ASN A 162 18.10 -14.21 -3.62
C ASN A 162 19.62 -14.19 -3.82
N LYS A 163 20.17 -15.10 -4.63
CA LYS A 163 21.58 -15.12 -5.00
C LYS A 163 21.96 -13.85 -5.75
N PHE A 164 21.17 -13.46 -6.75
CA PHE A 164 21.39 -12.24 -7.53
C PHE A 164 21.39 -10.99 -6.63
N CYS A 165 20.45 -10.89 -5.72
CA CYS A 165 20.38 -9.80 -4.72
C CYS A 165 21.64 -9.76 -3.86
N LYS A 166 22.13 -10.92 -3.37
CA LYS A 166 23.34 -11.02 -2.57
C LYS A 166 24.58 -10.55 -3.35
N GLU A 167 24.78 -11.01 -4.57
CA GLU A 167 25.90 -10.62 -5.44
C GLU A 167 25.88 -9.13 -5.79
N ASN A 168 24.74 -8.49 -5.71
CA ASN A 168 24.56 -7.07 -6.02
C ASN A 168 24.39 -6.17 -4.79
N HIS A 169 24.53 -6.70 -3.56
CA HIS A 169 24.35 -5.98 -2.29
C HIS A 169 23.00 -5.27 -2.18
N ILE A 170 21.94 -5.94 -2.65
CA ILE A 170 20.56 -5.47 -2.56
C ILE A 170 19.79 -6.32 -1.57
N LEU A 171 18.97 -5.68 -0.74
CA LEU A 171 17.97 -6.33 0.08
C LEU A 171 16.59 -6.14 -0.53
N ILE A 172 15.87 -7.22 -0.77
CA ILE A 172 14.43 -7.18 -1.06
C ILE A 172 13.66 -7.49 0.22
N VAL A 173 12.78 -6.59 0.62
CA VAL A 173 11.84 -6.80 1.72
C VAL A 173 10.45 -7.01 1.15
N ILE A 174 9.92 -8.23 1.26
CA ILE A 174 8.57 -8.57 0.78
C ILE A 174 7.57 -8.33 1.91
N LYS A 175 6.66 -7.37 1.72
CA LYS A 175 5.55 -7.13 2.65
C LYS A 175 4.29 -7.83 2.15
N LYS A 176 3.98 -8.99 2.73
CA LYS A 176 2.78 -9.75 2.41
C LYS A 176 1.51 -9.02 2.84
N HIS A 177 0.45 -9.20 2.07
CA HIS A 177 -0.88 -8.80 2.51
C HIS A 177 -1.34 -9.70 3.67
N TYR A 178 -2.00 -9.14 4.66
CA TYR A 178 -2.42 -9.87 5.86
C TYR A 178 -3.40 -11.03 5.60
N LEU A 179 -4.05 -11.07 4.45
CA LEU A 179 -4.94 -12.16 4.02
C LEU A 179 -4.20 -13.29 3.30
N GLN A 180 -2.94 -13.09 2.93
CA GLN A 180 -2.18 -14.05 2.18
C GLN A 180 -1.73 -15.23 3.06
N VAL A 181 -1.90 -16.45 2.56
CA VAL A 181 -1.41 -17.67 3.22
C VAL A 181 0.12 -17.56 3.40
N PRO A 182 0.67 -17.95 4.55
CA PRO A 182 2.12 -17.98 4.75
C PRO A 182 2.80 -18.87 3.69
N TYR A 183 3.96 -18.44 3.18
CA TYR A 183 4.78 -19.28 2.33
C TYR A 183 5.59 -20.23 3.20
N ASP A 184 5.70 -21.49 2.74
CA ASP A 184 6.63 -22.44 3.30
C ASP A 184 7.79 -22.60 2.30
N PHE A 185 8.97 -22.17 2.68
CA PHE A 185 10.19 -22.28 1.87
C PHE A 185 11.02 -23.50 2.22
N GLY A 186 10.48 -24.38 3.09
CA GLY A 186 11.19 -25.55 3.58
C GLY A 186 12.52 -25.19 4.25
N GLU A 187 13.60 -25.90 3.92
CA GLU A 187 14.94 -25.69 4.45
C GLU A 187 15.73 -24.57 3.73
N ASN A 188 15.13 -23.89 2.76
CA ASN A 188 15.81 -22.84 1.98
C ASN A 188 16.06 -21.59 2.81
N VAL A 189 17.33 -21.25 2.98
CA VAL A 189 17.75 -20.05 3.71
C VAL A 189 17.89 -18.88 2.75
N LEU A 190 16.95 -17.90 2.85
CA LEU A 190 17.05 -16.64 2.14
C LEU A 190 17.89 -15.65 2.95
N THR A 191 18.90 -15.04 2.33
CA THR A 191 19.81 -14.08 2.98
C THR A 191 19.49 -12.64 2.64
N ASN A 192 19.11 -12.38 1.39
CA ASN A 192 18.88 -11.03 0.85
C ASN A 192 17.42 -10.82 0.39
N ILE A 193 16.54 -11.78 0.68
CA ILE A 193 15.09 -11.61 0.59
C ILE A 193 14.52 -11.87 1.98
N VAL A 194 13.82 -10.88 2.54
CA VAL A 194 13.26 -10.93 3.88
C VAL A 194 11.75 -10.68 3.81
N TYR A 195 10.99 -11.46 4.56
CA TYR A 195 9.54 -11.25 4.72
C TYR A 195 9.29 -10.35 5.91
N LEU A 196 8.52 -9.28 5.67
CA LEU A 196 8.14 -8.32 6.71
C LEU A 196 6.71 -8.58 7.17
N GLU A 197 6.54 -8.95 8.42
CA GLU A 197 5.23 -9.09 9.04
C GLU A 197 4.81 -7.81 9.78
N ASN A 198 3.52 -7.71 10.11
CA ASN A 198 3.03 -6.59 10.93
C ASN A 198 3.64 -6.60 12.33
N ARG A 199 3.99 -7.80 12.83
CA ARG A 199 4.64 -7.97 14.13
C ARG A 199 6.04 -7.35 14.14
N ASP A 200 6.81 -7.54 13.07
CA ASP A 200 8.17 -6.98 12.98
C ASP A 200 8.15 -5.46 13.06
N LEU A 201 7.19 -4.83 12.38
CA LEU A 201 6.98 -3.39 12.49
C LEU A 201 6.57 -2.98 13.91
N ALA A 202 5.63 -3.70 14.51
CA ALA A 202 5.13 -3.40 15.85
C ALA A 202 6.22 -3.56 16.93
N ASP A 203 7.03 -4.62 16.85
CA ASP A 203 8.11 -4.89 17.79
C ASP A 203 9.26 -3.83 17.70
N ASN A 204 9.40 -3.18 16.53
CA ASN A 204 10.29 -2.04 16.32
C ASN A 204 9.60 -0.67 16.52
N GLY A 205 8.35 -0.64 16.96
CA GLY A 205 7.58 0.60 17.19
C GLY A 205 7.29 1.40 15.92
N LEU A 206 7.22 0.72 14.76
CA LEU A 206 7.04 1.32 13.45
C LEU A 206 5.63 1.11 12.91
N GLN A 207 5.21 2.04 12.08
CA GLN A 207 4.06 1.86 11.19
C GLN A 207 4.52 1.61 9.75
N LEU A 208 3.68 0.95 8.95
CA LEU A 208 4.03 0.59 7.58
C LEU A 208 4.45 1.81 6.74
N TYR A 209 3.78 2.94 6.86
CA TYR A 209 4.07 4.13 6.06
C TYR A 209 5.37 4.83 6.48
N GLU A 210 5.83 4.68 7.72
CA GLU A 210 7.18 5.06 8.13
C GLU A 210 8.24 4.18 7.47
N PHE A 211 7.97 2.86 7.42
CA PHE A 211 8.87 1.91 6.77
C PHE A 211 8.91 2.08 5.24
N ILE A 212 7.78 2.38 4.59
CA ILE A 212 7.72 2.70 3.16
C ILE A 212 8.65 3.89 2.84
N ASN A 213 8.69 4.91 3.72
CA ASN A 213 9.58 6.06 3.53
C ASN A 213 11.05 5.66 3.46
N CYS A 214 11.52 4.70 4.22
CA CYS A 214 12.95 4.38 4.24
C CYS A 214 13.42 3.50 3.07
N SER A 215 12.52 2.97 2.22
CA SER A 215 12.91 2.16 1.04
C SER A 215 13.58 2.99 -0.04
N ASP A 216 14.51 2.41 -0.80
CA ASP A 216 15.18 3.08 -1.93
C ASP A 216 14.35 2.97 -3.21
N ALA A 217 13.55 1.91 -3.34
CA ALA A 217 12.60 1.68 -4.44
C ALA A 217 11.41 0.85 -3.96
N LEU A 218 10.31 0.88 -4.69
CA LEU A 218 9.17 0.01 -4.49
C LEU A 218 8.94 -0.86 -5.72
N VAL A 219 8.80 -2.16 -5.51
CA VAL A 219 8.20 -3.09 -6.46
C VAL A 219 6.77 -3.36 -6.04
N SER A 220 5.85 -3.25 -6.97
CA SER A 220 4.44 -3.53 -6.75
C SER A 220 3.82 -4.14 -8.02
N ASP A 221 2.52 -4.19 -8.06
CA ASP A 221 1.75 -4.58 -9.24
C ASP A 221 0.54 -3.63 -9.37
N TYR A 222 -0.66 -4.14 -9.19
CA TYR A 222 -1.92 -3.38 -9.29
C TYR A 222 -2.36 -2.78 -7.94
N SER A 223 -1.47 -2.73 -6.96
CA SER A 223 -1.76 -2.24 -5.63
C SER A 223 -1.83 -0.71 -5.57
N SER A 224 -2.75 -0.19 -4.76
CA SER A 224 -2.87 1.26 -4.52
C SER A 224 -1.64 1.88 -3.86
N VAL A 225 -0.78 1.08 -3.24
CA VAL A 225 0.46 1.58 -2.63
C VAL A 225 1.39 2.22 -3.64
N ALA A 226 1.39 1.76 -4.90
CA ALA A 226 2.19 2.38 -5.96
C ALA A 226 1.74 3.82 -6.25
N ILE A 227 0.43 4.10 -6.20
CA ILE A 227 -0.08 5.48 -6.27
C ILE A 227 0.38 6.31 -5.07
N ASP A 228 0.30 5.74 -3.86
CA ASP A 228 0.75 6.43 -2.63
C ASP A 228 2.27 6.73 -2.70
N TYR A 229 3.06 5.80 -3.23
CA TYR A 229 4.53 5.91 -3.33
C TYR A 229 5.02 7.01 -4.29
N LEU A 230 4.19 7.43 -5.25
CA LEU A 230 4.50 8.56 -6.15
C LEU A 230 4.85 9.85 -5.38
N LEU A 231 4.33 9.99 -4.16
CA LEU A 231 4.63 11.14 -3.30
C LEU A 231 6.09 11.18 -2.82
N LEU A 232 6.78 10.04 -2.78
CA LEU A 232 8.20 9.96 -2.41
C LEU A 232 9.14 10.25 -3.57
N ASP A 233 8.64 10.24 -4.80
CA ASP A 233 9.41 10.44 -6.04
C ASP A 233 10.66 9.54 -6.15
N ARG A 234 10.50 8.27 -5.78
CA ARG A 234 11.54 7.23 -5.84
C ARG A 234 11.20 6.19 -6.90
N PRO A 235 12.20 5.43 -7.42
CA PRO A 235 11.98 4.43 -8.45
C PRO A 235 10.88 3.43 -8.11
N LEU A 236 10.10 3.07 -9.12
CA LEU A 236 9.02 2.09 -9.08
C LEU A 236 9.28 0.98 -10.11
N GLY A 237 9.00 -0.26 -9.73
CA GLY A 237 8.90 -1.40 -10.64
C GLY A 237 7.51 -2.04 -10.51
N PHE A 238 6.96 -2.50 -11.63
CA PHE A 238 5.65 -3.13 -11.70
C PHE A 238 5.78 -4.54 -12.25
N THR A 239 5.41 -5.55 -11.45
CA THR A 239 5.34 -6.95 -11.90
C THR A 239 4.02 -7.18 -12.62
N LEU A 240 4.09 -7.50 -13.91
CA LEU A 240 2.96 -7.52 -14.84
C LEU A 240 2.85 -8.85 -15.61
N ASP A 241 3.43 -9.93 -15.10
CA ASP A 241 3.44 -11.26 -15.70
C ASP A 241 2.03 -11.85 -15.87
N ASP A 242 1.06 -11.45 -15.05
CA ASP A 242 -0.35 -11.85 -15.14
C ASP A 242 -1.28 -10.73 -15.67
N TYR A 243 -0.74 -9.71 -16.32
CA TYR A 243 -1.50 -8.50 -16.73
C TYR A 243 -2.75 -8.80 -17.56
N GLU A 244 -2.65 -9.70 -18.55
CA GLU A 244 -3.76 -10.05 -19.42
C GLU A 244 -4.88 -10.76 -18.63
N ALA A 245 -4.52 -11.78 -17.86
CA ALA A 245 -5.45 -12.51 -17.01
C ALA A 245 -6.13 -11.60 -15.97
N TYR A 246 -5.36 -10.66 -15.41
CA TYR A 246 -5.89 -9.68 -14.46
C TYR A 246 -6.86 -8.71 -15.12
N THR A 247 -6.57 -8.27 -16.34
CA THR A 247 -7.44 -7.41 -17.16
C THR A 247 -8.80 -8.05 -17.38
N GLU A 248 -8.81 -9.32 -17.76
CA GLU A 248 -10.04 -10.08 -18.02
C GLU A 248 -10.87 -10.30 -16.75
N SER A 249 -10.20 -10.63 -15.64
CA SER A 249 -10.88 -10.96 -14.39
C SER A 249 -11.44 -9.73 -13.65
N ARG A 250 -10.63 -8.68 -13.50
CA ARG A 250 -10.94 -7.51 -12.66
C ARG A 250 -11.25 -6.25 -13.45
N GLY A 251 -10.48 -5.96 -14.49
CA GLY A 251 -10.50 -4.69 -15.21
C GLY A 251 -9.92 -3.52 -14.40
N TRP A 252 -9.99 -2.33 -14.98
CA TRP A 252 -9.20 -1.18 -14.54
C TRP A 252 -10.06 0.06 -14.23
N VAL A 253 -9.52 0.93 -13.38
CA VAL A 253 -10.06 2.27 -13.08
C VAL A 253 -9.77 3.23 -14.24
N PHE A 254 -8.61 3.09 -14.86
CA PHE A 254 -8.13 3.90 -15.96
C PHE A 254 -8.36 3.19 -17.30
N ASP A 255 -8.58 3.94 -18.36
CA ASP A 255 -8.77 3.40 -19.72
C ASP A 255 -7.49 2.67 -20.18
N ASP A 256 -6.32 3.28 -19.97
CA ASP A 256 -5.01 2.63 -20.06
C ASP A 256 -4.31 2.69 -18.70
N PRO A 257 -4.28 1.59 -17.94
CA PRO A 257 -3.64 1.58 -16.63
C PRO A 257 -2.12 1.73 -16.69
N LEU A 258 -1.47 1.31 -17.80
CA LEU A 258 -0.02 1.37 -17.95
C LEU A 258 0.49 2.82 -18.01
N GLU A 259 -0.29 3.76 -18.55
CA GLU A 259 0.03 5.19 -18.49
C GLU A 259 0.16 5.74 -17.06
N TYR A 260 -0.49 5.07 -16.11
CA TYR A 260 -0.47 5.44 -14.68
C TYR A 260 0.48 4.58 -13.85
N MET A 261 1.30 3.75 -14.49
CA MET A 261 2.34 2.92 -13.88
C MET A 261 3.74 3.45 -14.27
N PRO A 262 4.17 4.59 -13.69
CA PRO A 262 5.39 5.28 -14.11
C PRO A 262 6.63 4.64 -13.48
N GLY A 263 7.04 3.50 -14.00
CA GLY A 263 8.18 2.70 -13.54
C GLY A 263 8.53 1.59 -14.52
N GLU A 264 9.49 0.76 -14.14
CA GLU A 264 9.87 -0.40 -14.95
C GLU A 264 8.74 -1.42 -14.99
N HIS A 265 8.32 -1.83 -16.21
CA HIS A 265 7.33 -2.87 -16.41
C HIS A 265 8.03 -4.21 -16.55
N MET A 266 7.89 -5.09 -15.56
CA MET A 266 8.60 -6.36 -15.45
C MET A 266 7.64 -7.52 -15.72
N TYR A 267 7.94 -8.28 -16.75
CA TYR A 267 7.14 -9.43 -17.19
C TYR A 267 7.81 -10.76 -16.87
N ASN A 268 9.09 -10.75 -16.52
CA ASN A 268 9.90 -11.93 -16.27
C ASN A 268 11.07 -11.62 -15.32
N MET A 269 11.83 -12.65 -14.95
CA MET A 269 12.96 -12.52 -14.02
C MET A 269 14.06 -11.59 -14.55
N GLN A 270 14.36 -11.60 -15.83
CA GLN A 270 15.39 -10.76 -16.42
C GLN A 270 15.05 -9.28 -16.30
N ASP A 271 13.77 -8.91 -16.48
CA ASP A 271 13.31 -7.51 -16.29
C ASP A 271 13.48 -7.11 -14.82
N PHE A 272 13.19 -8.02 -13.89
CA PHE A 272 13.36 -7.75 -12.46
C PHE A 272 14.85 -7.58 -12.09
N GLU A 273 15.73 -8.42 -12.60
CA GLU A 273 17.18 -8.28 -12.41
C GLU A 273 17.71 -6.96 -12.98
N ASN A 274 17.24 -6.55 -14.15
CA ASN A 274 17.60 -5.27 -14.75
C ASN A 274 17.16 -4.10 -13.86
N PHE A 275 15.95 -4.15 -13.30
CA PHE A 275 15.48 -3.16 -12.34
C PHE A 275 16.37 -3.09 -11.09
N ILE A 276 16.75 -4.24 -10.53
CA ILE A 276 17.68 -4.31 -9.39
C ILE A 276 19.01 -3.63 -9.72
N LEU A 277 19.58 -3.88 -10.91
CA LEU A 277 20.81 -3.26 -11.35
C LEU A 277 20.67 -1.73 -11.55
N ASP A 278 19.54 -1.27 -12.05
CA ASP A 278 19.25 0.16 -12.17
C ASP A 278 19.22 0.83 -10.78
N ILE A 279 18.57 0.19 -9.79
CA ILE A 279 18.55 0.69 -8.40
C ILE A 279 19.96 0.69 -7.80
N LYS A 280 20.73 -0.40 -7.97
CA LYS A 280 22.13 -0.49 -7.52
C LYS A 280 22.96 0.67 -8.05
N ASN A 281 22.82 0.96 -9.32
CA ASN A 281 23.61 1.98 -10.02
C ASN A 281 23.05 3.41 -9.88
N GLY A 282 21.95 3.60 -9.13
CA GLY A 282 21.31 4.91 -8.94
C GLY A 282 20.66 5.45 -10.21
N LYS A 283 20.31 4.59 -11.18
CA LYS A 283 19.68 4.96 -12.43
C LYS A 283 18.16 5.03 -12.25
N ASP A 284 17.54 6.08 -12.74
CA ASP A 284 16.11 6.35 -12.65
C ASP A 284 15.59 6.94 -13.97
N ASN A 285 15.03 6.08 -14.79
CA ASN A 285 14.56 6.45 -16.14
C ASN A 285 13.15 7.04 -16.15
N TYR A 286 12.39 6.98 -15.04
CA TYR A 286 10.96 7.27 -15.01
C TYR A 286 10.60 8.49 -14.16
N LYS A 287 11.58 9.29 -13.75
CA LYS A 287 11.37 10.43 -12.85
C LYS A 287 10.36 11.46 -13.40
N GLU A 288 10.48 11.82 -14.66
CA GLU A 288 9.57 12.79 -15.31
C GLU A 288 8.15 12.21 -15.44
N GLN A 289 8.05 10.94 -15.82
CA GLN A 289 6.76 10.25 -15.92
C GLN A 289 6.08 10.15 -14.54
N ARG A 290 6.84 9.83 -13.48
CA ARG A 290 6.32 9.83 -12.09
C ARG A 290 5.80 11.19 -11.69
N ALA A 291 6.54 12.26 -11.98
CA ALA A 291 6.08 13.62 -11.68
C ALA A 291 4.76 13.96 -12.40
N SER A 292 4.64 13.57 -13.68
CA SER A 292 3.42 13.76 -14.46
C SER A 292 2.23 12.97 -13.88
N VAL A 293 2.42 11.69 -13.56
CA VAL A 293 1.36 10.84 -12.99
C VAL A 293 0.98 11.30 -11.59
N ARG A 294 1.97 11.70 -10.76
CA ARG A 294 1.71 12.28 -9.44
C ARG A 294 0.81 13.50 -9.54
N ALA A 295 1.09 14.41 -10.46
CA ALA A 295 0.27 15.62 -10.68
C ALA A 295 -1.18 15.31 -11.10
N LYS A 296 -1.41 14.19 -11.80
CA LYS A 296 -2.75 13.72 -12.19
C LYS A 296 -3.50 13.03 -11.04
N THR A 297 -2.77 12.34 -10.16
CA THR A 297 -3.35 11.45 -9.14
C THR A 297 -3.47 12.06 -7.75
N HIS A 298 -2.73 13.15 -7.47
CA HIS A 298 -2.74 13.82 -6.18
C HIS A 298 -3.00 15.31 -6.33
N ASN A 299 -4.08 15.80 -5.74
CA ASN A 299 -4.40 17.24 -5.73
C ASN A 299 -3.58 18.00 -4.67
N VAL A 300 -3.07 17.28 -3.67
CA VAL A 300 -2.35 17.81 -2.52
C VAL A 300 -1.10 16.98 -2.30
N CYS A 301 -0.01 17.59 -1.88
CA CYS A 301 1.26 16.91 -1.64
C CYS A 301 1.84 17.12 -0.23
N ASP A 302 1.11 17.75 0.69
CA ASP A 302 1.55 18.06 2.06
C ASP A 302 0.42 18.27 3.05
N ASN A 303 0.73 18.28 4.34
CA ASN A 303 -0.15 18.70 5.45
C ASN A 303 -1.53 18.03 5.45
N TYR A 304 -1.58 16.75 5.14
CA TYR A 304 -2.83 16.00 4.96
C TYR A 304 -3.71 15.96 6.20
N CYS A 305 -3.12 15.71 7.38
CA CYS A 305 -3.84 15.73 8.65
C CYS A 305 -4.43 17.10 8.91
N GLN A 306 -3.62 18.15 8.78
CA GLN A 306 -4.04 19.54 9.08
C GLN A 306 -5.17 19.96 8.15
N ARG A 307 -5.12 19.65 6.86
CA ARG A 307 -6.19 19.95 5.89
C ARG A 307 -7.54 19.35 6.30
N VAL A 308 -7.51 18.09 6.77
CA VAL A 308 -8.73 17.42 7.26
C VAL A 308 -9.26 18.11 8.51
N LEU A 309 -8.39 18.46 9.47
CA LEU A 309 -8.77 19.16 10.69
C LEU A 309 -9.37 20.54 10.38
N ASP A 310 -8.72 21.32 9.51
CA ASP A 310 -9.17 22.66 9.12
C ASP A 310 -10.53 22.62 8.41
N TYR A 311 -10.72 21.68 7.49
CA TYR A 311 -11.99 21.52 6.77
C TYR A 311 -13.18 21.27 7.70
N PHE A 312 -12.98 20.51 8.76
CA PHE A 312 -14.02 20.21 9.74
C PHE A 312 -14.02 21.17 10.95
N ASN A 313 -13.17 22.21 10.94
CA ASN A 313 -13.00 23.16 12.07
C ASN A 313 -12.70 22.40 13.39
N ILE A 314 -11.80 21.42 13.35
CA ILE A 314 -11.36 20.68 14.53
C ILE A 314 -10.10 21.36 15.08
N THR A 315 -10.21 21.96 16.25
CA THR A 315 -9.07 22.49 17.02
C THR A 315 -8.57 21.43 18.00
N MET A 316 -7.25 21.21 18.04
CA MET A 316 -6.60 20.33 19.01
C MET A 316 -6.22 21.09 20.27
#